data_c4ce511c69f79f2521afebd10354f383
#
_entry.id   c4ce511c69f79f2521afebd10354f383
#
_cell.length_a   1.000
_cell.length_b   1.000
_cell.length_c   1.000
_cell.angle_alpha   90.00
_cell.angle_beta   90.00
_cell.angle_gamma   90.00
#
_symmetry.space_group_name_H-M   'P 1'
#
loop_
_entity.id
_entity.type
_entity.pdbx_description
1 polymer ?
#
loop_
_entity_poly.entity_id
_entity_poly.type
_entity_poly.pdbx_seq_one_letter_code
_entity_poly.pdbx_strand_id
1 'polypeptide(L)'
;MDREDFRKAALDYHRLPRPGKLSVEPTKRLASNHDLSLAYSPGVAAACEAIAADPATAFDYTARGNLVAVISNGTAVLGLGAIGPLGAKPVMEGKAVLFKKFAGIDVFDLEVDALDPDRFCDVVAALEPTFGGVNLEDIKAPECFVIEAELRRRMKIPVFHDDQHGTAIIVASAIRNGLMLQGKRIEQAKLVTSGAGAAALACLDLLVAMGLRPENVTVTDIKGVVFEGRTELMDPWKAKWARATDARRLPEVLPGADIFLGLSAPRVLQPEWLATMAERPLILALANPEPEIMPELAKAARPDAIICTGRSDYPNQVNNVLCFPFIFRGAL
;
A
#
# COMPACT_ATOMS: atom_id res chain seq x y z
N MET A 1 9.00 -23.76 12.53
CA MET A 1 10.07 -22.83 12.93
C MET A 1 9.48 -21.94 14.01
N ASP A 2 10.11 -21.87 15.16
CA ASP A 2 9.60 -21.02 16.22
C ASP A 2 9.80 -19.52 15.86
N ARG A 3 9.24 -18.61 16.67
CA ARG A 3 9.27 -17.18 16.40
C ARG A 3 10.69 -16.61 16.46
N GLU A 4 11.54 -17.16 17.32
CA GLU A 4 12.92 -16.68 17.49
C GLU A 4 13.83 -17.17 16.36
N ASP A 5 13.69 -18.42 15.94
CA ASP A 5 14.38 -18.98 14.78
C ASP A 5 14.03 -18.19 13.51
N PHE A 6 12.74 -17.86 13.30
CA PHE A 6 12.32 -17.06 12.16
C PHE A 6 12.92 -15.65 12.19
N ARG A 7 12.94 -15.02 13.36
CA ARG A 7 13.57 -13.71 13.54
C ARG A 7 15.05 -13.72 13.19
N LYS A 8 15.78 -14.73 13.66
CA LYS A 8 17.20 -14.90 13.35
C LYS A 8 17.41 -15.08 11.86
N ALA A 9 16.65 -15.98 11.23
CA ALA A 9 16.72 -16.22 9.79
C ALA A 9 16.44 -14.94 8.97
N ALA A 10 15.46 -14.11 9.41
CA ALA A 10 15.17 -12.84 8.78
C ALA A 10 16.35 -11.86 8.88
N LEU A 11 16.99 -11.75 10.05
CA LEU A 11 18.17 -10.89 10.23
C LEU A 11 19.35 -11.37 9.38
N ASP A 12 19.59 -12.68 9.34
CA ASP A 12 20.65 -13.28 8.51
C ASP A 12 20.38 -13.04 7.02
N TYR A 13 19.14 -13.15 6.56
CA TYR A 13 18.75 -12.82 5.18
C TYR A 13 19.07 -11.37 4.79
N HIS A 14 18.90 -10.41 5.70
CA HIS A 14 19.22 -9.00 5.44
C HIS A 14 20.72 -8.70 5.50
N ARG A 15 21.49 -9.53 6.17
CA ARG A 15 22.94 -9.32 6.40
C ARG A 15 23.83 -10.11 5.44
N LEU A 16 23.42 -11.32 5.04
CA LEU A 16 24.27 -12.26 4.31
C LEU A 16 23.80 -12.48 2.87
N PRO A 17 24.71 -12.76 1.90
CA PRO A 17 26.18 -12.77 2.02
C PRO A 17 26.80 -11.35 2.11
N ARG A 18 26.04 -10.32 1.80
CA ARG A 18 26.37 -8.90 1.99
C ARG A 18 25.12 -8.14 2.50
N PRO A 19 25.31 -7.07 3.28
CA PRO A 19 24.18 -6.28 3.80
C PRO A 19 23.31 -5.68 2.70
N GLY A 20 22.00 -5.58 2.97
CA GLY A 20 21.00 -5.02 2.07
C GLY A 20 20.49 -6.00 1.02
N LYS A 21 19.48 -5.56 0.28
CA LYS A 21 18.80 -6.36 -0.76
C LYS A 21 18.97 -5.80 -2.16
N LEU A 22 19.61 -4.63 -2.29
CA LEU A 22 19.80 -3.93 -3.56
C LEU A 22 21.28 -3.81 -3.91
N SER A 23 21.56 -3.74 -5.21
CA SER A 23 22.81 -3.33 -5.77
C SER A 23 22.56 -2.52 -7.04
N VAL A 24 23.44 -1.56 -7.33
CA VAL A 24 23.43 -0.82 -8.58
C VAL A 24 24.51 -1.41 -9.49
N GLU A 25 24.09 -1.86 -10.67
CA GLU A 25 24.98 -2.50 -11.64
C GLU A 25 24.89 -1.77 -12.99
N PRO A 26 26.01 -1.56 -13.69
CA PRO A 26 26.00 -0.97 -15.01
C PRO A 26 25.32 -1.93 -16.03
N THR A 27 24.51 -1.37 -16.92
CA THR A 27 23.86 -2.11 -18.00
C THR A 27 24.70 -2.20 -19.27
N LYS A 28 25.79 -1.43 -19.35
CA LYS A 28 26.69 -1.36 -20.50
C LYS A 28 28.06 -1.91 -20.14
N ARG A 29 28.67 -2.58 -21.10
CA ARG A 29 30.03 -3.05 -20.98
C ARG A 29 31.01 -1.86 -20.97
N LEU A 30 32.02 -1.92 -20.12
CA LEU A 30 33.14 -0.98 -20.06
C LEU A 30 34.45 -1.78 -20.01
N ALA A 31 34.97 -2.18 -21.16
CA ALA A 31 36.16 -3.05 -21.27
C ALA A 31 37.25 -2.51 -22.18
N SER A 32 37.03 -1.38 -22.88
CA SER A 32 37.97 -0.78 -23.78
C SER A 32 37.97 0.75 -23.68
N ASN A 33 39.03 1.40 -24.18
CA ASN A 33 39.07 2.87 -24.27
C ASN A 33 37.96 3.41 -25.18
N HIS A 34 37.55 2.63 -26.17
CA HIS A 34 36.41 2.99 -27.02
C HIS A 34 35.13 3.00 -26.21
N ASP A 35 34.85 1.95 -25.41
CA ASP A 35 33.67 1.91 -24.54
C ASP A 35 33.67 3.10 -23.57
N LEU A 36 34.82 3.43 -23.01
CA LEU A 36 34.95 4.58 -22.10
C LEU A 36 34.65 5.92 -22.82
N SER A 37 35.12 6.07 -24.06
CA SER A 37 34.85 7.28 -24.84
C SER A 37 33.37 7.43 -25.22
N LEU A 38 32.65 6.36 -25.37
CA LEU A 38 31.20 6.37 -25.62
C LEU A 38 30.39 6.59 -24.31
N ALA A 39 30.81 5.91 -23.23
CA ALA A 39 30.08 5.94 -21.96
C ALA A 39 30.26 7.27 -21.21
N TYR A 40 31.37 7.98 -21.41
CA TYR A 40 31.69 9.21 -20.70
C TYR A 40 32.18 10.30 -21.67
N SER A 41 33.44 10.68 -21.65
CA SER A 41 33.94 11.77 -22.48
C SER A 41 34.69 11.23 -23.70
N PRO A 42 34.41 11.72 -24.93
CA PRO A 42 33.49 12.80 -25.33
C PRO A 42 32.03 12.34 -25.66
N GLY A 43 31.78 11.07 -25.83
CA GLY A 43 30.55 10.55 -26.41
C GLY A 43 29.25 10.88 -25.64
N VAL A 44 29.32 10.99 -24.31
CA VAL A 44 28.15 11.36 -23.46
C VAL A 44 27.53 12.71 -23.86
N ALA A 45 28.33 13.62 -24.45
CA ALA A 45 27.86 14.93 -24.89
C ALA A 45 26.71 14.83 -25.90
N ALA A 46 26.76 13.85 -26.80
CA ALA A 46 25.71 13.63 -27.81
C ALA A 46 24.34 13.30 -27.16
N ALA A 47 24.32 12.47 -26.12
CA ALA A 47 23.11 12.18 -25.37
C ALA A 47 22.61 13.41 -24.59
N CYS A 48 23.52 14.18 -23.98
CA CYS A 48 23.17 15.42 -23.30
C CYS A 48 22.55 16.45 -24.24
N GLU A 49 23.12 16.64 -25.43
CA GLU A 49 22.61 17.56 -26.47
C GLU A 49 21.24 17.13 -26.97
N ALA A 50 21.02 15.83 -27.20
CA ALA A 50 19.72 15.29 -27.61
C ALA A 50 18.64 15.56 -26.56
N ILE A 51 18.93 15.32 -25.27
CA ILE A 51 17.99 15.55 -24.17
C ILE A 51 17.74 17.05 -23.95
N ALA A 52 18.77 17.89 -24.13
CA ALA A 52 18.60 19.33 -24.02
C ALA A 52 17.72 19.91 -25.15
N ALA A 53 17.81 19.32 -26.36
CA ALA A 53 16.98 19.70 -27.49
C ALA A 53 15.54 19.17 -27.37
N ASP A 54 15.37 17.94 -26.89
CA ASP A 54 14.04 17.33 -26.64
C ASP A 54 14.10 16.50 -25.34
N PRO A 55 13.55 17.02 -24.22
CA PRO A 55 13.52 16.34 -22.94
C PRO A 55 12.85 14.96 -22.95
N ALA A 56 11.97 14.67 -23.93
CA ALA A 56 11.32 13.35 -24.03
C ALA A 56 12.35 12.24 -24.31
N THR A 57 13.44 12.55 -25.00
CA THR A 57 14.51 11.58 -25.33
C THR A 57 15.29 11.10 -24.09
N ALA A 58 15.09 11.72 -22.92
CA ALA A 58 15.63 11.20 -21.67
C ALA A 58 15.14 9.76 -21.38
N PHE A 59 13.98 9.38 -21.85
CA PHE A 59 13.46 8.00 -21.74
C PHE A 59 14.21 7.00 -22.65
N ASP A 60 14.82 7.48 -23.74
CA ASP A 60 15.57 6.65 -24.69
C ASP A 60 17.03 6.50 -24.27
N TYR A 61 17.63 7.57 -23.73
CA TYR A 61 19.07 7.65 -23.50
C TYR A 61 19.49 7.49 -22.03
N THR A 62 18.53 7.35 -21.10
CA THR A 62 18.81 7.15 -19.67
C THR A 62 18.00 6.01 -19.08
N ALA A 63 18.30 5.63 -17.84
CA ALA A 63 17.54 4.64 -17.08
C ALA A 63 16.15 5.15 -16.63
N ARG A 64 15.82 6.43 -16.85
CA ARG A 64 14.62 7.11 -16.33
C ARG A 64 13.32 6.37 -16.66
N GLY A 65 13.19 5.84 -17.88
CA GLY A 65 12.00 5.14 -18.37
C GLY A 65 11.70 3.81 -17.66
N ASN A 66 12.64 3.27 -16.89
CA ASN A 66 12.47 2.03 -16.11
C ASN A 66 12.85 2.20 -14.65
N LEU A 67 12.92 3.42 -14.13
CA LEU A 67 13.37 3.71 -12.78
C LEU A 67 12.26 4.39 -11.96
N VAL A 68 11.84 3.76 -10.87
CA VAL A 68 10.84 4.26 -9.93
C VAL A 68 11.51 4.63 -8.60
N ALA A 69 11.10 5.75 -8.01
CA ALA A 69 11.45 6.06 -6.63
C ALA A 69 10.44 5.42 -5.67
N VAL A 70 10.89 4.66 -4.68
CA VAL A 70 10.10 4.26 -3.52
C VAL A 70 10.47 5.19 -2.38
N ILE A 71 9.53 6.02 -1.92
CA ILE A 71 9.82 7.13 -1.01
C ILE A 71 9.00 7.02 0.26
N SER A 72 9.68 7.13 1.40
CA SER A 72 9.07 7.09 2.73
C SER A 72 9.69 8.13 3.67
N ASN A 73 8.93 8.59 4.66
CA ASN A 73 9.47 9.28 5.85
C ASN A 73 9.38 8.41 7.12
N GLY A 74 8.97 7.15 6.98
CA GLY A 74 8.96 6.18 8.07
C GLY A 74 7.98 6.49 9.19
N THR A 75 6.86 7.14 8.90
CA THR A 75 5.86 7.55 9.91
C THR A 75 4.75 6.54 10.15
N ALA A 76 4.62 5.49 9.30
CA ALA A 76 3.61 4.44 9.44
C ALA A 76 4.14 3.07 8.95
N VAL A 77 5.29 2.64 9.46
CA VAL A 77 5.98 1.44 8.99
C VAL A 77 5.35 0.18 9.55
N LEU A 78 4.66 -0.61 8.71
CA LEU A 78 4.01 -1.87 9.09
C LEU A 78 3.20 -1.71 10.39
N GLY A 79 3.21 -2.71 11.28
CA GLY A 79 2.64 -2.62 12.63
C GLY A 79 3.54 -1.93 13.67
N LEU A 80 4.67 -1.36 13.25
CA LEU A 80 5.67 -0.74 14.15
C LEU A 80 5.43 0.76 14.36
N GLY A 81 4.64 1.41 13.50
CA GLY A 81 4.33 2.84 13.59
C GLY A 81 5.47 3.75 13.13
N ALA A 82 5.64 4.88 13.81
CA ALA A 82 6.62 5.91 13.46
C ALA A 82 8.03 5.55 13.97
N ILE A 83 8.75 4.73 13.22
CA ILE A 83 10.13 4.32 13.54
C ILE A 83 11.20 5.12 12.79
N GLY A 84 10.76 6.11 12.01
CA GLY A 84 11.62 7.02 11.27
C GLY A 84 12.15 6.46 9.94
N PRO A 85 12.74 7.35 9.12
CA PRO A 85 13.15 6.99 7.77
C PRO A 85 14.21 5.88 7.74
N LEU A 86 15.22 5.94 8.59
CA LEU A 86 16.25 4.90 8.63
C LEU A 86 15.69 3.52 9.03
N GLY A 87 14.73 3.50 9.96
CA GLY A 87 14.04 2.28 10.35
C GLY A 87 13.16 1.69 9.24
N ALA A 88 12.65 2.52 8.33
CA ALA A 88 11.85 2.11 7.18
C ALA A 88 12.67 1.45 6.05
N LYS A 89 13.98 1.75 5.96
CA LYS A 89 14.81 1.31 4.84
C LYS A 89 14.71 -0.18 4.48
N PRO A 90 14.71 -1.14 5.42
CA PRO A 90 14.58 -2.55 5.06
C PRO A 90 13.26 -2.87 4.35
N VAL A 91 12.18 -2.14 4.66
CA VAL A 91 10.88 -2.30 3.98
C VAL A 91 10.96 -1.75 2.56
N MET A 92 11.55 -0.56 2.39
CA MET A 92 11.71 0.10 1.08
C MET A 92 12.59 -0.71 0.13
N GLU A 93 13.70 -1.27 0.61
CA GLU A 93 14.50 -2.23 -0.16
C GLU A 93 13.68 -3.48 -0.53
N GLY A 94 12.84 -3.97 0.38
CA GLY A 94 11.91 -5.06 0.11
C GLY A 94 10.95 -4.72 -1.03
N LYS A 95 10.38 -3.53 -1.01
CA LYS A 95 9.50 -3.01 -2.06
C LYS A 95 10.23 -3.00 -3.41
N ALA A 96 11.48 -2.53 -3.45
CA ALA A 96 12.32 -2.51 -4.64
C ALA A 96 12.58 -3.92 -5.23
N VAL A 97 12.83 -4.91 -4.38
CA VAL A 97 12.96 -6.30 -4.80
C VAL A 97 11.69 -6.81 -5.49
N LEU A 98 10.51 -6.44 -4.96
CA LEU A 98 9.22 -6.85 -5.54
C LEU A 98 8.98 -6.18 -6.90
N PHE A 99 9.28 -4.89 -7.05
CA PHE A 99 9.25 -4.19 -8.34
C PHE A 99 10.13 -4.88 -9.38
N LYS A 100 11.37 -5.18 -9.02
CA LYS A 100 12.32 -5.84 -9.93
C LYS A 100 11.86 -7.23 -10.29
N LYS A 101 11.45 -8.04 -9.30
CA LYS A 101 11.07 -9.43 -9.49
C LYS A 101 9.81 -9.59 -10.34
N PHE A 102 8.78 -8.79 -10.10
CA PHE A 102 7.46 -8.98 -10.71
C PHE A 102 7.22 -8.14 -11.96
N ALA A 103 7.90 -7.00 -12.09
CA ALA A 103 7.69 -6.09 -13.21
C ALA A 103 8.97 -5.69 -13.97
N GLY A 104 10.15 -6.16 -13.56
CA GLY A 104 11.42 -5.80 -14.20
C GLY A 104 11.81 -4.34 -14.01
N ILE A 105 11.16 -3.61 -13.09
CA ILE A 105 11.38 -2.19 -12.82
C ILE A 105 12.54 -2.03 -11.85
N ASP A 106 13.45 -1.12 -12.16
CA ASP A 106 14.52 -0.70 -11.26
C ASP A 106 14.01 0.33 -10.27
N VAL A 107 14.54 0.31 -9.05
CA VAL A 107 14.09 1.19 -7.98
C VAL A 107 15.29 1.78 -7.23
N PHE A 108 15.19 3.08 -6.93
CA PHE A 108 15.91 3.67 -5.82
C PHE A 108 14.95 3.89 -4.66
N ASP A 109 15.26 3.32 -3.51
CA ASP A 109 14.58 3.60 -2.26
C ASP A 109 15.16 4.85 -1.61
N LEU A 110 14.27 5.78 -1.22
CA LEU A 110 14.64 7.09 -0.71
C LEU A 110 13.92 7.34 0.63
N GLU A 111 14.70 7.31 1.68
CA GLU A 111 14.24 7.57 3.05
C GLU A 111 14.46 9.06 3.35
N VAL A 112 13.36 9.83 3.39
CA VAL A 112 13.40 11.28 3.53
C VAL A 112 13.14 11.70 4.98
N ASP A 113 14.13 12.31 5.63
CA ASP A 113 14.01 12.86 6.98
C ASP A 113 13.29 14.22 6.95
N ALA A 114 11.99 14.17 6.67
CA ALA A 114 11.11 15.34 6.67
C ALA A 114 9.71 14.92 7.17
N LEU A 115 9.35 15.42 8.34
CA LEU A 115 8.01 15.21 8.94
C LEU A 115 6.99 16.26 8.49
N ASP A 116 7.46 17.45 8.13
CA ASP A 116 6.63 18.50 7.56
C ASP A 116 6.23 18.15 6.12
N PRO A 117 4.92 18.11 5.80
CA PRO A 117 4.43 17.72 4.48
C PRO A 117 4.94 18.61 3.35
N ASP A 118 5.04 19.92 3.56
CA ASP A 118 5.47 20.85 2.51
C ASP A 118 6.95 20.64 2.18
N ARG A 119 7.79 20.50 3.22
CA ARG A 119 9.21 20.17 3.05
C ARG A 119 9.41 18.82 2.38
N PHE A 120 8.61 17.81 2.76
CA PHE A 120 8.66 16.50 2.11
C PHE A 120 8.32 16.61 0.63
N CYS A 121 7.25 17.32 0.29
CA CYS A 121 6.84 17.56 -1.09
C CYS A 121 7.89 18.33 -1.89
N ASP A 122 8.58 19.31 -1.30
CA ASP A 122 9.64 20.05 -1.96
C ASP A 122 10.82 19.14 -2.34
N VAL A 123 11.24 18.27 -1.43
CA VAL A 123 12.32 17.30 -1.69
C VAL A 123 11.92 16.33 -2.79
N VAL A 124 10.72 15.73 -2.69
CA VAL A 124 10.27 14.71 -3.65
C VAL A 124 10.08 15.31 -5.05
N ALA A 125 9.45 16.47 -5.15
CA ALA A 125 9.22 17.12 -6.44
C ALA A 125 10.53 17.50 -7.15
N ALA A 126 11.57 17.89 -6.40
CA ALA A 126 12.87 18.22 -6.96
C ALA A 126 13.59 17.00 -7.58
N LEU A 127 13.18 15.77 -7.22
CA LEU A 127 13.78 14.53 -7.75
C LEU A 127 13.11 14.05 -9.06
N GLU A 128 12.05 14.69 -9.52
CA GLU A 128 11.32 14.31 -10.73
C GLU A 128 12.21 14.00 -11.96
N PRO A 129 13.26 14.78 -12.25
CA PRO A 129 14.10 14.53 -13.43
C PRO A 129 14.75 13.14 -13.45
N THR A 130 14.94 12.51 -12.29
CA THR A 130 15.63 11.21 -12.17
C THR A 130 14.70 10.03 -12.49
N PHE A 131 13.39 10.15 -12.26
CA PHE A 131 12.48 9.01 -12.20
C PHE A 131 11.41 9.04 -13.29
N GLY A 132 10.92 7.84 -13.66
CA GLY A 132 9.74 7.66 -14.47
C GLY A 132 8.43 7.62 -13.66
N GLY A 133 8.52 7.41 -12.34
CA GLY A 133 7.38 7.39 -11.42
C GLY A 133 7.81 7.39 -9.95
N VAL A 134 6.87 7.69 -9.07
CA VAL A 134 7.06 7.75 -7.60
C VAL A 134 6.03 6.88 -6.90
N ASN A 135 6.50 5.93 -6.11
CA ASN A 135 5.72 5.19 -5.13
C ASN A 135 5.94 5.77 -3.73
N LEU A 136 4.90 6.33 -3.15
CA LEU A 136 4.89 6.77 -1.75
C LEU A 136 4.53 5.59 -0.86
N GLU A 137 5.26 5.40 0.23
CA GLU A 137 5.14 4.24 1.10
C GLU A 137 5.27 4.61 2.58
N ASP A 138 4.48 3.95 3.44
CA ASP A 138 4.59 4.04 4.91
C ASP A 138 4.54 5.49 5.46
N ILE A 139 3.73 6.35 4.84
CA ILE A 139 3.45 7.71 5.29
C ILE A 139 2.10 7.72 6.02
N LYS A 140 2.09 8.21 7.26
CA LYS A 140 0.90 8.18 8.10
C LYS A 140 -0.24 9.08 7.58
N ALA A 141 -1.48 8.69 7.88
CA ALA A 141 -2.64 9.55 7.73
C ALA A 141 -2.72 10.54 8.94
N PRO A 142 -3.22 11.78 8.72
CA PRO A 142 -3.79 12.29 7.47
C PRO A 142 -2.78 12.89 6.49
N GLU A 143 -1.50 13.03 6.87
CA GLU A 143 -0.47 13.70 6.07
C GLU A 143 -0.29 13.07 4.69
N CYS A 144 -0.41 11.74 4.58
CA CYS A 144 -0.27 11.04 3.29
C CYS A 144 -1.27 11.51 2.24
N PHE A 145 -2.48 11.91 2.63
CA PHE A 145 -3.50 12.42 1.69
C PHE A 145 -3.09 13.76 1.10
N VAL A 146 -2.57 14.66 1.95
CA VAL A 146 -2.11 15.99 1.53
C VAL A 146 -0.87 15.85 0.65
N ILE A 147 0.11 15.04 1.06
CA ILE A 147 1.36 14.82 0.35
C ILE A 147 1.10 14.25 -1.04
N GLU A 148 0.29 13.21 -1.16
CA GLU A 148 -0.02 12.63 -2.47
C GLU A 148 -0.73 13.62 -3.39
N ALA A 149 -1.76 14.30 -2.89
CA ALA A 149 -2.51 15.27 -3.67
C ALA A 149 -1.60 16.40 -4.18
N GLU A 150 -0.72 16.91 -3.33
CA GLU A 150 0.21 17.99 -3.68
C GLU A 150 1.26 17.53 -4.70
N LEU A 151 1.86 16.36 -4.51
CA LEU A 151 2.83 15.81 -5.45
C LEU A 151 2.20 15.50 -6.82
N ARG A 152 1.01 14.94 -6.86
CA ARG A 152 0.27 14.72 -8.11
C ARG A 152 -0.05 16.02 -8.86
N ARG A 153 -0.25 17.12 -8.14
CA ARG A 153 -0.46 18.44 -8.73
C ARG A 153 0.84 19.04 -9.29
N ARG A 154 1.98 18.81 -8.62
CA ARG A 154 3.28 19.41 -8.95
C ARG A 154 4.06 18.64 -10.01
N MET A 155 4.01 17.31 -9.97
CA MET A 155 4.84 16.43 -10.78
C MET A 155 4.13 16.02 -12.08
N LYS A 156 4.91 15.81 -13.13
CA LYS A 156 4.45 15.38 -14.47
C LYS A 156 4.63 13.88 -14.72
N ILE A 157 5.12 13.15 -13.72
CA ILE A 157 5.25 11.70 -13.72
C ILE A 157 4.22 11.08 -12.79
N PRO A 158 3.86 9.80 -12.95
CA PRO A 158 2.96 9.10 -12.03
C PRO A 158 3.42 9.18 -10.58
N VAL A 159 2.50 9.60 -9.70
CA VAL A 159 2.67 9.55 -8.23
C VAL A 159 1.55 8.68 -7.67
N PHE A 160 1.93 7.67 -6.92
CA PHE A 160 1.03 6.64 -6.42
C PHE A 160 1.38 6.31 -4.96
N HIS A 161 0.40 6.38 -4.06
CA HIS A 161 0.57 5.98 -2.67
C HIS A 161 0.06 4.54 -2.51
N ASP A 162 0.97 3.58 -2.34
CA ASP A 162 0.62 2.17 -2.39
C ASP A 162 -0.29 1.73 -1.24
N ASP A 163 -0.04 2.21 -0.01
CA ASP A 163 -0.90 1.88 1.14
C ASP A 163 -2.35 2.32 0.93
N GLN A 164 -2.58 3.39 0.19
CA GLN A 164 -3.92 3.83 -0.19
C GLN A 164 -4.43 3.02 -1.38
N HIS A 165 -3.83 3.22 -2.54
CA HIS A 165 -4.42 2.80 -3.83
C HIS A 165 -4.09 1.37 -4.20
N GLY A 166 -2.88 0.86 -3.89
CA GLY A 166 -2.53 -0.54 -4.12
C GLY A 166 -3.41 -1.47 -3.27
N THR A 167 -3.58 -1.11 -2.01
CA THR A 167 -4.49 -1.83 -1.11
C THR A 167 -5.94 -1.72 -1.57
N ALA A 168 -6.41 -0.52 -1.96
CA ALA A 168 -7.78 -0.33 -2.43
C ALA A 168 -8.10 -1.17 -3.68
N ILE A 169 -7.19 -1.22 -4.66
CA ILE A 169 -7.39 -1.97 -5.91
C ILE A 169 -7.50 -3.47 -5.64
N ILE A 170 -6.60 -4.02 -4.82
CA ILE A 170 -6.64 -5.47 -4.55
C ILE A 170 -7.82 -5.87 -3.67
N VAL A 171 -8.19 -5.04 -2.69
CA VAL A 171 -9.38 -5.24 -1.85
C VAL A 171 -10.65 -5.17 -2.69
N ALA A 172 -10.76 -4.18 -3.57
CA ALA A 172 -11.91 -4.04 -4.47
C ALA A 172 -12.05 -5.25 -5.40
N SER A 173 -10.94 -5.77 -5.93
CA SER A 173 -10.91 -6.98 -6.74
C SER A 173 -11.39 -8.21 -5.95
N ALA A 174 -10.92 -8.37 -4.72
CA ALA A 174 -11.31 -9.47 -3.84
C ALA A 174 -12.81 -9.39 -3.47
N ILE A 175 -13.30 -8.22 -3.09
CA ILE A 175 -14.71 -8.01 -2.74
C ILE A 175 -15.60 -8.26 -3.95
N ARG A 176 -15.27 -7.71 -5.13
CA ARG A 176 -16.03 -7.93 -6.35
C ARG A 176 -16.16 -9.42 -6.67
N ASN A 177 -15.05 -10.14 -6.67
CA ASN A 177 -15.02 -11.58 -6.98
C ASN A 177 -15.74 -12.39 -5.89
N GLY A 178 -15.54 -12.07 -4.63
CA GLY A 178 -16.20 -12.73 -3.51
C GLY A 178 -17.72 -12.57 -3.54
N LEU A 179 -18.22 -11.35 -3.76
CA LEU A 179 -19.65 -11.08 -3.89
C LEU A 179 -20.26 -11.83 -5.09
N MET A 180 -19.55 -11.87 -6.23
CA MET A 180 -19.98 -12.63 -7.41
C MET A 180 -20.11 -14.13 -7.09
N LEU A 181 -19.13 -14.72 -6.42
CA LEU A 181 -19.17 -16.14 -6.02
C LEU A 181 -20.30 -16.44 -5.03
N GLN A 182 -20.67 -15.45 -4.23
CA GLN A 182 -21.77 -15.57 -3.25
C GLN A 182 -23.16 -15.20 -3.83
N GLY A 183 -23.22 -14.73 -5.09
CA GLY A 183 -24.45 -14.25 -5.70
C GLY A 183 -25.02 -12.98 -5.07
N LYS A 184 -24.15 -12.14 -4.49
CA LYS A 184 -24.51 -10.87 -3.86
C LYS A 184 -24.16 -9.68 -4.75
N ARG A 185 -24.97 -8.62 -4.66
CA ARG A 185 -24.76 -7.38 -5.40
C ARG A 185 -24.11 -6.34 -4.50
N ILE A 186 -23.11 -5.62 -5.02
CA ILE A 186 -22.35 -4.61 -4.28
C ILE A 186 -23.24 -3.48 -3.76
N GLU A 187 -24.26 -3.10 -4.53
CA GLU A 187 -25.18 -2.00 -4.16
C GLU A 187 -26.07 -2.33 -2.94
N GLN A 188 -26.19 -3.62 -2.61
CA GLN A 188 -26.99 -4.10 -1.49
C GLN A 188 -26.12 -4.57 -0.31
N ALA A 189 -24.83 -4.79 -0.53
CA ALA A 189 -23.93 -5.31 0.47
C ALA A 189 -23.74 -4.32 1.62
N LYS A 190 -23.75 -4.83 2.85
CA LYS A 190 -23.40 -4.08 4.06
C LYS A 190 -21.95 -4.36 4.43
N LEU A 191 -21.17 -3.31 4.59
CA LEU A 191 -19.74 -3.37 4.92
C LEU A 191 -19.45 -2.74 6.27
N VAL A 192 -18.75 -3.49 7.11
CA VAL A 192 -18.17 -3.00 8.35
C VAL A 192 -16.64 -3.04 8.22
N THR A 193 -15.96 -1.90 8.46
CA THR A 193 -14.51 -1.88 8.51
C THR A 193 -13.98 -1.71 9.91
N SER A 194 -12.91 -2.45 10.24
CA SER A 194 -12.04 -2.22 11.38
C SER A 194 -10.76 -1.56 10.88
N GLY A 195 -10.57 -0.30 11.26
CA GLY A 195 -9.55 0.60 10.73
C GLY A 195 -10.18 1.77 9.97
N ALA A 196 -9.66 2.97 10.20
CA ALA A 196 -10.06 4.21 9.56
C ALA A 196 -8.82 5.06 9.18
N GLY A 197 -7.74 4.39 8.82
CA GLY A 197 -6.52 5.00 8.29
C GLY A 197 -6.52 5.08 6.77
N ALA A 198 -5.35 5.40 6.19
CA ALA A 198 -5.15 5.61 4.76
C ALA A 198 -5.72 4.48 3.90
N ALA A 199 -5.35 3.23 4.19
CA ALA A 199 -5.80 2.06 3.44
C ALA A 199 -7.32 1.88 3.49
N ALA A 200 -7.91 1.94 4.69
CA ALA A 200 -9.34 1.72 4.87
C ALA A 200 -10.17 2.77 4.11
N LEU A 201 -9.83 4.05 4.28
CA LEU A 201 -10.58 5.13 3.62
C LEU A 201 -10.46 5.08 2.09
N ALA A 202 -9.28 4.77 1.56
CA ALA A 202 -9.09 4.58 0.13
C ALA A 202 -9.88 3.38 -0.42
N CYS A 203 -9.94 2.26 0.32
CA CYS A 203 -10.78 1.12 -0.04
C CYS A 203 -12.25 1.50 -0.12
N LEU A 204 -12.75 2.24 0.86
CA LEU A 204 -14.16 2.65 0.90
C LEU A 204 -14.49 3.60 -0.26
N ASP A 205 -13.62 4.57 -0.55
CA ASP A 205 -13.83 5.49 -1.68
C ASP A 205 -13.90 4.75 -3.00
N LEU A 206 -13.01 3.78 -3.24
CA LEU A 206 -13.05 2.97 -4.45
C LEU A 206 -14.28 2.07 -4.52
N LEU A 207 -14.67 1.42 -3.42
CA LEU A 207 -15.85 0.57 -3.39
C LEU A 207 -17.14 1.35 -3.64
N VAL A 208 -17.25 2.57 -3.13
CA VAL A 208 -18.38 3.48 -3.42
C VAL A 208 -18.38 3.87 -4.89
N ALA A 209 -17.24 4.18 -5.49
CA ALA A 209 -17.13 4.43 -6.92
C ALA A 209 -17.54 3.21 -7.78
N MET A 210 -17.42 1.98 -7.23
CA MET A 210 -17.86 0.73 -7.86
C MET A 210 -19.34 0.39 -7.61
N GLY A 211 -20.06 1.19 -6.82
CA GLY A 211 -21.50 1.02 -6.57
C GLY A 211 -21.90 0.64 -5.15
N LEU A 212 -20.94 0.48 -4.22
CA LEU A 212 -21.30 0.29 -2.80
C LEU A 212 -22.00 1.55 -2.30
N ARG A 213 -23.16 1.39 -1.69
CA ARG A 213 -23.90 2.54 -1.16
C ARG A 213 -23.25 3.04 0.13
N PRO A 214 -22.94 4.35 0.23
CA PRO A 214 -22.33 4.90 1.44
C PRO A 214 -23.12 4.60 2.70
N GLU A 215 -24.45 4.61 2.65
CA GLU A 215 -25.33 4.30 3.78
C GLU A 215 -25.21 2.86 4.31
N ASN A 216 -24.64 1.96 3.52
CA ASN A 216 -24.38 0.57 3.90
C ASN A 216 -23.00 0.36 4.51
N VAL A 217 -22.22 1.42 4.68
CA VAL A 217 -20.86 1.36 5.24
C VAL A 217 -20.85 1.83 6.68
N THR A 218 -20.25 1.06 7.56
CA THR A 218 -19.94 1.47 8.94
C THR A 218 -18.44 1.36 9.20
N VAL A 219 -17.85 2.45 9.65
CA VAL A 219 -16.41 2.54 9.93
C VAL A 219 -16.16 2.48 11.43
N THR A 220 -15.18 1.68 11.82
CA THR A 220 -14.68 1.64 13.20
C THR A 220 -13.17 1.86 13.25
N ASP A 221 -12.68 2.40 14.35
CA ASP A 221 -11.26 2.53 14.65
C ASP A 221 -10.97 2.14 16.11
N ILE A 222 -9.77 2.47 16.61
CA ILE A 222 -9.36 2.16 18.00
C ILE A 222 -10.28 2.78 19.07
N LYS A 223 -11.07 3.82 18.71
CA LYS A 223 -12.05 4.46 19.58
C LYS A 223 -13.48 3.96 19.34
N GLY A 224 -13.63 2.93 18.50
CA GLY A 224 -14.92 2.34 18.15
C GLY A 224 -15.54 2.93 16.89
N VAL A 225 -16.86 2.96 16.84
CA VAL A 225 -17.61 3.42 15.66
C VAL A 225 -17.34 4.89 15.35
N VAL A 226 -17.20 5.21 14.07
CA VAL A 226 -17.14 6.60 13.57
C VAL A 226 -18.59 7.10 13.42
N PHE A 227 -19.09 7.83 14.41
CA PHE A 227 -20.47 8.32 14.48
C PHE A 227 -20.55 9.84 14.37
N GLU A 228 -21.70 10.37 13.98
CA GLU A 228 -21.95 11.81 13.88
C GLU A 228 -21.82 12.48 15.26
N GLY A 229 -21.06 13.58 15.32
CA GLY A 229 -20.77 14.30 16.55
C GLY A 229 -19.58 13.76 17.35
N ARG A 230 -18.93 12.68 16.93
CA ARG A 230 -17.68 12.23 17.51
C ARG A 230 -16.56 13.25 17.20
N THR A 231 -15.79 13.62 18.23
CA THR A 231 -14.67 14.58 18.11
C THR A 231 -13.30 13.91 18.27
N GLU A 232 -13.24 12.78 18.98
CA GLU A 232 -11.99 12.10 19.30
C GLU A 232 -11.42 11.36 18.08
N LEU A 233 -10.13 11.58 17.76
CA LEU A 233 -9.42 11.00 16.61
C LEU A 233 -10.16 11.20 15.28
N MET A 234 -10.72 12.38 15.06
CA MET A 234 -11.39 12.74 13.81
C MET A 234 -10.51 13.66 12.96
N ASP A 235 -10.64 13.49 11.66
CA ASP A 235 -10.07 14.33 10.61
C ASP A 235 -11.11 14.48 9.47
N PRO A 236 -10.93 15.39 8.49
CA PRO A 236 -11.91 15.62 7.43
C PRO A 236 -12.21 14.38 6.58
N TRP A 237 -11.22 13.52 6.32
CA TRP A 237 -11.39 12.31 5.49
C TRP A 237 -12.21 11.26 6.22
N LYS A 238 -11.95 11.06 7.52
CA LYS A 238 -12.72 10.15 8.36
C LYS A 238 -14.14 10.67 8.62
N ALA A 239 -14.30 11.98 8.83
CA ALA A 239 -15.59 12.61 9.14
C ALA A 239 -16.65 12.37 8.06
N LYS A 240 -16.26 12.23 6.80
CA LYS A 240 -17.21 11.92 5.71
C LYS A 240 -17.88 10.55 5.87
N TRP A 241 -17.32 9.65 6.69
CA TRP A 241 -17.84 8.32 6.99
C TRP A 241 -18.60 8.22 8.30
N ALA A 242 -18.78 9.35 9.01
CA ALA A 242 -19.56 9.37 10.24
C ALA A 242 -21.03 9.05 9.96
N ARG A 243 -21.66 8.28 10.86
CA ARG A 243 -23.06 7.84 10.74
C ARG A 243 -23.87 8.24 11.96
N ALA A 244 -25.15 8.55 11.74
CA ALA A 244 -26.13 8.68 12.80
C ALA A 244 -26.43 7.29 13.37
N THR A 245 -25.87 6.95 14.52
CA THR A 245 -26.03 5.66 15.17
C THR A 245 -25.71 5.75 16.67
N ASP A 246 -26.39 4.92 17.47
CA ASP A 246 -26.11 4.74 18.90
C ASP A 246 -25.03 3.69 19.16
N ALA A 247 -24.62 2.92 18.16
CA ALA A 247 -23.56 1.94 18.26
C ALA A 247 -22.22 2.63 18.52
N ARG A 248 -21.39 2.04 19.39
CA ARG A 248 -20.07 2.57 19.77
C ARG A 248 -18.94 1.57 19.56
N ARG A 249 -19.23 0.28 19.45
CA ARG A 249 -18.21 -0.78 19.39
C ARG A 249 -18.41 -1.66 18.16
N LEU A 250 -17.35 -2.28 17.71
CA LEU A 250 -17.34 -3.16 16.54
C LEU A 250 -18.41 -4.27 16.59
N PRO A 251 -18.59 -5.04 17.70
CA PRO A 251 -19.59 -6.10 17.73
C PRO A 251 -21.04 -5.61 17.58
N GLU A 252 -21.30 -4.35 17.87
CA GLU A 252 -22.64 -3.76 17.76
C GLU A 252 -23.05 -3.47 16.32
N VAL A 253 -22.10 -3.39 15.40
CA VAL A 253 -22.32 -3.05 13.98
C VAL A 253 -22.12 -4.23 13.02
N LEU A 254 -21.63 -5.37 13.51
CA LEU A 254 -21.44 -6.60 12.71
C LEU A 254 -22.75 -7.32 12.36
N PRO A 255 -23.85 -7.27 13.15
CA PRO A 255 -25.06 -7.97 12.81
C PRO A 255 -25.58 -7.63 11.40
N GLY A 256 -25.75 -8.69 10.58
CA GLY A 256 -26.22 -8.57 9.21
C GLY A 256 -25.22 -7.96 8.21
N ALA A 257 -23.96 -7.78 8.59
CA ALA A 257 -22.91 -7.35 7.67
C ALA A 257 -22.55 -8.48 6.69
N ASP A 258 -22.48 -8.15 5.40
CA ASP A 258 -22.02 -9.05 4.34
C ASP A 258 -20.50 -9.10 4.25
N ILE A 259 -19.84 -8.00 4.58
CA ILE A 259 -18.40 -7.81 4.43
C ILE A 259 -17.81 -7.27 5.74
N PHE A 260 -16.82 -7.95 6.27
CA PHE A 260 -15.88 -7.39 7.24
C PHE A 260 -14.57 -7.07 6.52
N LEU A 261 -14.14 -5.82 6.60
CA LEU A 261 -12.87 -5.33 6.07
C LEU A 261 -11.96 -4.90 7.21
N GLY A 262 -11.00 -5.76 7.56
CA GLY A 262 -9.99 -5.51 8.58
C GLY A 262 -8.74 -4.90 7.99
N LEU A 263 -8.40 -3.68 8.42
CA LEU A 263 -7.20 -2.92 8.07
C LEU A 263 -6.71 -2.18 9.32
N SER A 264 -6.57 -2.89 10.44
CA SER A 264 -6.33 -2.29 11.76
C SER A 264 -5.24 -2.98 12.55
N ALA A 265 -5.60 -3.86 13.47
CA ALA A 265 -4.68 -4.46 14.42
C ALA A 265 -4.99 -5.96 14.63
N PRO A 266 -3.99 -6.75 15.08
CA PRO A 266 -4.18 -8.17 15.32
C PRO A 266 -5.27 -8.46 16.36
N ARG A 267 -6.03 -9.54 16.12
CA ARG A 267 -6.96 -10.15 17.09
C ARG A 267 -8.10 -9.26 17.57
N VAL A 268 -8.47 -8.23 16.81
CA VAL A 268 -9.58 -7.32 17.17
C VAL A 268 -10.96 -7.92 16.86
N LEU A 269 -11.04 -8.97 16.02
CA LEU A 269 -12.29 -9.64 15.65
C LEU A 269 -12.39 -10.96 16.38
N GLN A 270 -13.49 -11.15 17.13
CA GLN A 270 -13.71 -12.37 17.91
C GLN A 270 -14.58 -13.36 17.14
N PRO A 271 -14.31 -14.69 17.24
CA PRO A 271 -15.07 -15.73 16.50
C PRO A 271 -16.59 -15.68 16.75
N GLU A 272 -17.01 -15.45 17.99
CA GLU A 272 -18.40 -15.40 18.39
C GLU A 272 -19.20 -14.27 17.74
N TRP A 273 -18.55 -13.17 17.37
CA TRP A 273 -19.21 -12.04 16.69
C TRP A 273 -19.58 -12.36 15.25
N LEU A 274 -18.83 -13.28 14.62
CA LEU A 274 -19.06 -13.67 13.23
C LEU A 274 -20.41 -14.37 13.03
N ALA A 275 -20.96 -15.01 14.06
CA ALA A 275 -22.25 -15.68 13.99
C ALA A 275 -23.40 -14.73 13.65
N THR A 276 -23.25 -13.43 13.95
CA THR A 276 -24.26 -12.40 13.71
C THR A 276 -24.23 -11.78 12.31
N MET A 277 -23.16 -12.02 11.56
CA MET A 277 -23.04 -11.55 10.17
C MET A 277 -24.07 -12.21 9.25
N ALA A 278 -24.28 -11.62 8.09
CA ALA A 278 -25.14 -12.17 7.04
C ALA A 278 -24.69 -13.58 6.62
N GLU A 279 -25.56 -14.31 5.92
CA GLU A 279 -25.20 -15.62 5.33
C GLU A 279 -24.05 -15.45 4.33
N ARG A 280 -23.14 -16.43 4.29
CA ARG A 280 -21.99 -16.46 3.40
C ARG A 280 -21.23 -15.13 3.40
N PRO A 281 -20.67 -14.67 4.55
CA PRO A 281 -19.99 -13.39 4.60
C PRO A 281 -18.60 -13.44 3.93
N LEU A 282 -18.10 -12.26 3.52
CA LEU A 282 -16.71 -12.04 3.17
C LEU A 282 -15.97 -11.50 4.40
N ILE A 283 -14.91 -12.18 4.80
CA ILE A 283 -14.07 -11.79 5.93
C ILE A 283 -12.66 -11.51 5.41
N LEU A 284 -12.32 -10.23 5.24
CA LEU A 284 -11.00 -9.79 4.84
C LEU A 284 -10.27 -9.31 6.09
N ALA A 285 -9.42 -10.15 6.68
CA ALA A 285 -8.62 -9.85 7.86
C ALA A 285 -7.18 -9.58 7.41
N LEU A 286 -6.87 -8.31 7.09
CA LEU A 286 -5.69 -7.93 6.32
C LEU A 286 -4.57 -7.31 7.15
N ALA A 287 -4.71 -7.18 8.47
CA ALA A 287 -3.64 -6.71 9.34
C ALA A 287 -2.40 -7.62 9.24
N ASN A 288 -1.23 -7.00 9.22
CA ASN A 288 0.07 -7.66 9.14
C ASN A 288 0.96 -7.28 10.34
N PRO A 289 1.79 -8.21 10.85
CA PRO A 289 1.98 -9.60 10.38
C PRO A 289 0.92 -10.60 10.86
N GLU A 290 0.06 -10.22 11.78
CA GLU A 290 -1.00 -11.05 12.34
C GLU A 290 -2.37 -10.43 12.00
N PRO A 291 -3.33 -11.22 11.45
CA PRO A 291 -4.62 -10.69 11.03
C PRO A 291 -5.55 -10.37 12.22
N GLU A 292 -6.63 -9.64 11.96
CA GLU A 292 -7.68 -9.31 12.93
C GLU A 292 -8.34 -10.56 13.53
N ILE A 293 -8.36 -11.65 12.80
CA ILE A 293 -8.75 -13.00 13.25
C ILE A 293 -7.95 -14.02 12.44
N MET A 294 -7.49 -15.07 13.09
CA MET A 294 -6.82 -16.16 12.40
C MET A 294 -7.81 -16.92 11.49
N PRO A 295 -7.42 -17.27 10.25
CA PRO A 295 -8.30 -17.92 9.28
C PRO A 295 -8.96 -19.21 9.80
N GLU A 296 -8.25 -20.00 10.62
CA GLU A 296 -8.75 -21.23 11.21
C GLU A 296 -9.92 -20.95 12.16
N LEU A 297 -9.79 -19.89 12.99
CA LEU A 297 -10.83 -19.48 13.92
C LEU A 297 -12.07 -18.94 13.19
N ALA A 298 -11.82 -18.09 12.16
CA ALA A 298 -12.89 -17.56 11.32
C ALA A 298 -13.64 -18.69 10.59
N LYS A 299 -12.90 -19.68 10.03
CA LYS A 299 -13.48 -20.80 9.29
C LYS A 299 -14.25 -21.76 10.20
N ALA A 300 -13.76 -21.97 11.43
CA ALA A 300 -14.47 -22.78 12.42
C ALA A 300 -15.79 -22.10 12.85
N ALA A 301 -15.81 -20.79 13.04
CA ALA A 301 -16.99 -20.03 13.41
C ALA A 301 -17.99 -19.87 12.25
N ARG A 302 -17.50 -19.71 11.01
CA ARG A 302 -18.31 -19.50 9.79
C ARG A 302 -17.78 -20.36 8.63
N PRO A 303 -18.18 -21.63 8.57
CA PRO A 303 -17.79 -22.54 7.47
C PRO A 303 -18.23 -22.08 6.08
N ASP A 304 -19.30 -21.28 6.01
CA ASP A 304 -19.87 -20.69 4.80
C ASP A 304 -19.15 -19.42 4.31
N ALA A 305 -18.24 -18.84 5.12
CA ALA A 305 -17.53 -17.62 4.78
C ALA A 305 -16.42 -17.84 3.73
N ILE A 306 -16.19 -16.82 2.90
CA ILE A 306 -14.93 -16.63 2.18
C ILE A 306 -14.00 -15.79 3.06
N ILE A 307 -12.80 -16.32 3.34
CA ILE A 307 -11.82 -15.69 4.24
C ILE A 307 -10.59 -15.32 3.43
N CYS A 308 -10.13 -14.07 3.59
CA CYS A 308 -8.94 -13.52 2.97
C CYS A 308 -8.00 -12.98 4.04
N THR A 309 -6.69 -13.03 3.77
CA THR A 309 -5.65 -12.39 4.61
C THR A 309 -4.64 -11.65 3.75
N GLY A 310 -3.83 -10.78 4.37
CA GLY A 310 -2.69 -10.14 3.70
C GLY A 310 -1.47 -11.08 3.54
N ARG A 311 -1.51 -12.26 4.14
CA ARG A 311 -0.38 -13.19 4.22
C ARG A 311 -0.32 -14.12 3.01
N SER A 312 0.91 -14.42 2.56
CA SER A 312 1.18 -15.32 1.43
C SER A 312 1.12 -16.80 1.77
N ASP A 313 1.12 -17.15 3.06
CA ASP A 313 1.07 -18.53 3.56
C ASP A 313 -0.35 -19.04 3.81
N TYR A 314 -1.38 -18.22 3.47
CA TYR A 314 -2.78 -18.59 3.51
C TYR A 314 -3.42 -18.49 2.13
N PRO A 315 -4.50 -19.26 1.86
CA PRO A 315 -5.33 -19.08 0.66
C PRO A 315 -5.97 -17.68 0.62
N ASN A 316 -6.31 -17.22 -0.61
CA ASN A 316 -6.99 -15.93 -0.83
C ASN A 316 -6.16 -14.74 -0.29
N GLN A 317 -4.89 -14.68 -0.63
CA GLN A 317 -4.06 -13.53 -0.29
C GLN A 317 -4.63 -12.24 -0.91
N VAL A 318 -4.82 -11.21 -0.09
CA VAL A 318 -5.20 -9.85 -0.49
C VAL A 318 -4.14 -8.90 0.07
N ASN A 319 -3.16 -8.60 -0.78
CA ASN A 319 -2.02 -7.75 -0.44
C ASN A 319 -1.65 -6.88 -1.65
N ASN A 320 -1.22 -5.67 -1.42
CA ASN A 320 -0.86 -4.70 -2.46
C ASN A 320 0.26 -5.19 -3.40
N VAL A 321 1.09 -6.16 -2.99
CA VAL A 321 2.10 -6.78 -3.84
C VAL A 321 1.52 -7.39 -5.12
N LEU A 322 0.26 -7.77 -5.10
CA LEU A 322 -0.46 -8.29 -6.28
C LEU A 322 -0.90 -7.17 -7.25
N CYS A 323 -0.62 -5.91 -6.94
CA CYS A 323 -1.11 -4.76 -7.67
C CYS A 323 0.01 -3.80 -8.11
N PHE A 324 0.75 -3.19 -7.18
CA PHE A 324 1.61 -2.04 -7.46
C PHE A 324 2.68 -2.29 -8.54
N PRO A 325 3.36 -3.46 -8.63
CA PRO A 325 4.40 -3.63 -9.64
C PRO A 325 3.82 -3.53 -11.06
N PHE A 326 2.63 -4.09 -11.26
CA PHE A 326 1.98 -4.14 -12.55
C PHE A 326 1.32 -2.81 -12.93
N ILE A 327 0.82 -2.07 -11.95
CA ILE A 327 0.30 -0.70 -12.15
C ILE A 327 1.43 0.21 -12.66
N PHE A 328 2.59 0.18 -12.00
CA PHE A 328 3.75 0.95 -12.46
C PHE A 328 4.27 0.49 -13.83
N ARG A 329 4.26 -0.84 -14.11
CA ARG A 329 4.65 -1.31 -15.45
C ARG A 329 3.72 -0.78 -16.55
N GLY A 330 2.45 -0.60 -16.25
CA GLY A 330 1.49 -0.01 -17.18
C GLY A 330 1.56 1.52 -17.28
N ALA A 331 2.11 2.19 -16.27
CA ALA A 331 2.21 3.64 -16.19
C ALA A 331 3.50 4.19 -16.83
N LEU A 332 4.59 3.40 -16.83
CA LEU A 332 5.87 3.70 -17.48
C LEU A 332 5.82 3.38 -18.98
#